data_cbc21eaeeab96a603e023b93551c9200
#
_entry.id   cbc21eaeeab96a603e023b93551c9200
#
_cell.length_a   1.000
_cell.length_b   1.000
_cell.length_c   1.000
_cell.angle_alpha   90.00
_cell.angle_beta   90.00
_cell.angle_gamma   90.00
#
_symmetry.space_group_name_H-M   'P 1'
#
loop_
_entity.id
_entity.type
_entity.pdbx_description
1 polymer ?
#
loop_
_entity_poly.entity_id
_entity_poly.type
_entity_poly.pdbx_seq_one_letter_code
_entity_poly.pdbx_strand_id
1 'polypeptide(L)'
;MATTRSCERLLAAVGLLNEAPIKFEAVDDVPSGGILCALPALMAYGLLRHTRKTFSLPPGYYPVETIFLVLAFLALARVGSLESLRYEAPGEWGKLLGLDRCPEVKTLRDKLRVLCGSAQQVQQWSSTLAQEWMEAEPETAGTLYVDGHVRVYHGQLTKLPRRYVSRERLCLRATTDYWVNAMDGQPFFVVTQAVDPGLQEVLRREIVPRLKTEVPNQPSQAALDSNSRLHRFTLIFDREGYSPKFMAEMKTERIAVISYHKFPGPDWAREEFQ
;
A
#
# COMPACT_ATOMS: atom_id res chain seq x y z
N MET A 1 -18.52 -21.19 -21.57
CA MET A 1 -17.24 -21.81 -22.04
C MET A 1 -16.24 -20.69 -22.24
N ALA A 2 -15.11 -20.72 -21.56
CA ALA A 2 -14.05 -19.76 -21.84
C ALA A 2 -13.55 -20.02 -23.26
N THR A 3 -13.72 -19.04 -24.14
CA THR A 3 -13.18 -19.13 -25.51
C THR A 3 -11.67 -19.22 -25.43
N THR A 4 -11.08 -20.31 -25.89
CA THR A 4 -9.63 -20.45 -25.92
C THR A 4 -9.07 -19.50 -26.98
N ARG A 5 -8.35 -18.47 -26.53
CA ARG A 5 -7.66 -17.50 -27.41
C ARG A 5 -6.31 -18.07 -27.85
N SER A 6 -6.35 -19.19 -28.58
CA SER A 6 -5.15 -19.95 -28.94
C SER A 6 -4.20 -19.14 -29.82
N CYS A 7 -4.73 -18.34 -30.77
CA CYS A 7 -3.90 -17.51 -31.66
C CYS A 7 -3.15 -16.43 -30.85
N GLU A 8 -3.84 -15.69 -29.99
CA GLU A 8 -3.24 -14.63 -29.18
C GLU A 8 -2.20 -15.20 -28.20
N ARG A 9 -2.46 -16.40 -27.66
CA ARG A 9 -1.50 -17.09 -26.80
C ARG A 9 -0.25 -17.54 -27.53
N LEU A 10 -0.41 -18.04 -28.76
CA LEU A 10 0.72 -18.42 -29.64
C LEU A 10 1.54 -17.18 -30.00
N LEU A 11 0.89 -16.10 -30.42
CA LEU A 11 1.56 -14.83 -30.75
C LEU A 11 2.31 -14.27 -29.54
N ALA A 12 1.72 -14.34 -28.34
CA ALA A 12 2.38 -13.93 -27.11
C ALA A 12 3.61 -14.81 -26.78
N ALA A 13 3.52 -16.13 -27.02
CA ALA A 13 4.61 -17.05 -26.75
C ALA A 13 5.83 -16.82 -27.66
N VAL A 14 5.60 -16.36 -28.88
CA VAL A 14 6.68 -16.04 -29.84
C VAL A 14 7.08 -14.56 -29.84
N GLY A 15 6.56 -13.76 -28.87
CA GLY A 15 6.91 -12.35 -28.72
C GLY A 15 6.28 -11.40 -29.74
N LEU A 16 5.29 -11.84 -30.50
CA LEU A 16 4.58 -11.06 -31.52
C LEU A 16 3.31 -10.38 -31.00
N LEU A 17 2.96 -10.56 -29.74
CA LEU A 17 1.83 -9.91 -29.07
C LEU A 17 2.33 -9.10 -27.89
N ASN A 18 2.06 -7.81 -27.88
CA ASN A 18 2.43 -6.92 -26.77
C ASN A 18 1.49 -7.07 -25.57
N GLU A 19 0.18 -7.25 -25.85
CA GLU A 19 -0.86 -7.43 -24.83
C GLU A 19 -2.07 -8.15 -25.42
N ALA A 20 -2.75 -8.98 -24.61
CA ALA A 20 -3.99 -9.60 -25.04
C ALA A 20 -5.12 -8.58 -25.11
N PRO A 21 -5.95 -8.61 -26.17
CA PRO A 21 -7.10 -7.71 -26.26
C PRO A 21 -8.11 -8.04 -25.17
N ILE A 22 -8.54 -7.02 -24.41
CA ILE A 22 -9.61 -7.14 -23.43
C ILE A 22 -10.95 -7.14 -24.15
N LYS A 23 -11.77 -8.17 -23.91
CA LYS A 23 -13.11 -8.29 -24.48
C LYS A 23 -14.06 -8.77 -23.39
N PHE A 24 -15.06 -7.95 -23.09
CA PHE A 24 -16.17 -8.34 -22.20
C PHE A 24 -17.36 -8.80 -23.05
N GLU A 25 -17.95 -9.89 -22.65
CA GLU A 25 -19.17 -10.45 -23.22
C GLU A 25 -20.23 -10.54 -22.13
N ALA A 26 -21.49 -10.37 -22.50
CA ALA A 26 -22.59 -10.60 -21.58
C ALA A 26 -22.64 -12.08 -21.22
N VAL A 27 -22.50 -12.40 -19.97
CA VAL A 27 -22.51 -13.78 -19.45
C VAL A 27 -23.30 -13.80 -18.17
N ASP A 28 -24.20 -14.77 -18.05
CA ASP A 28 -24.93 -15.04 -16.81
C ASP A 28 -24.03 -15.81 -15.85
N ASP A 29 -24.26 -15.62 -14.55
CA ASP A 29 -23.64 -16.37 -13.48
C ASP A 29 -22.10 -16.34 -13.48
N VAL A 30 -21.54 -15.15 -13.25
CA VAL A 30 -20.09 -14.98 -13.06
C VAL A 30 -19.76 -15.07 -11.58
N PRO A 31 -19.08 -16.13 -11.13
CA PRO A 31 -18.59 -16.21 -9.76
C PRO A 31 -17.75 -14.97 -9.41
N SER A 32 -17.99 -14.41 -8.23
CA SER A 32 -17.34 -13.17 -7.78
C SER A 32 -17.58 -11.93 -8.67
N GLY A 33 -18.58 -11.94 -9.58
CA GLY A 33 -18.90 -10.82 -10.50
C GLY A 33 -19.15 -9.50 -9.77
N GLY A 34 -19.64 -9.53 -8.53
CA GLY A 34 -19.81 -8.35 -7.67
C GLY A 34 -18.55 -7.53 -7.44
N ILE A 35 -17.36 -8.11 -7.62
CA ILE A 35 -16.08 -7.39 -7.54
C ILE A 35 -16.02 -6.25 -8.57
N LEU A 36 -16.63 -6.43 -9.75
CA LEU A 36 -16.66 -5.41 -10.80
C LEU A 36 -17.39 -4.14 -10.37
N CYS A 37 -18.29 -4.22 -9.39
CA CYS A 37 -18.95 -3.03 -8.82
C CYS A 37 -17.96 -2.08 -8.12
N ALA A 38 -16.81 -2.59 -7.65
CA ALA A 38 -15.76 -1.77 -7.05
C ALA A 38 -14.80 -1.15 -8.10
N LEU A 39 -14.84 -1.60 -9.34
CA LEU A 39 -13.91 -1.15 -10.38
C LEU A 39 -13.96 0.36 -10.63
N PRO A 40 -15.13 1.04 -10.72
CA PRO A 40 -15.17 2.48 -10.88
C PRO A 40 -14.46 3.23 -9.74
N ALA A 41 -14.65 2.81 -8.50
CA ALA A 41 -13.96 3.40 -7.35
C ALA A 41 -12.44 3.16 -7.42
N LEU A 42 -11.99 1.94 -7.72
CA LEU A 42 -10.57 1.63 -7.90
C LEU A 42 -9.92 2.49 -9.00
N MET A 43 -10.63 2.72 -10.10
CA MET A 43 -10.15 3.57 -11.17
C MET A 43 -10.09 5.04 -10.77
N ALA A 44 -11.10 5.55 -10.05
CA ALA A 44 -11.13 6.91 -9.51
C ALA A 44 -9.98 7.16 -8.54
N TYR A 45 -9.68 6.20 -7.65
CA TYR A 45 -8.51 6.23 -6.75
C TYR A 45 -7.17 5.98 -7.44
N GLY A 46 -7.15 5.69 -8.74
CA GLY A 46 -5.94 5.65 -9.53
C GLY A 46 -5.24 4.29 -9.59
N LEU A 47 -5.96 3.17 -9.41
CA LEU A 47 -5.37 1.81 -9.47
C LEU A 47 -4.44 1.61 -10.67
N LEU A 48 -4.83 2.08 -11.85
CA LEU A 48 -4.04 1.96 -13.08
C LEU A 48 -3.32 3.27 -13.46
N ARG A 49 -3.48 4.32 -12.66
CA ARG A 49 -2.84 5.60 -12.92
C ARG A 49 -1.33 5.47 -12.74
N HIS A 50 -0.57 6.02 -13.68
CA HIS A 50 0.89 5.95 -13.71
C HIS A 50 1.50 4.56 -13.88
N THR A 51 0.74 3.47 -13.91
CA THR A 51 1.30 2.12 -14.00
C THR A 51 2.18 1.93 -15.24
N ARG A 52 1.68 2.27 -16.43
CA ARG A 52 2.47 2.17 -17.70
C ARG A 52 3.67 3.13 -17.75
N LYS A 53 3.60 4.25 -17.05
CA LYS A 53 4.70 5.22 -17.00
C LYS A 53 5.82 4.74 -16.07
N THR A 54 5.45 4.07 -15.00
CA THR A 54 6.39 3.64 -13.96
C THR A 54 6.91 2.23 -14.17
N PHE A 55 6.05 1.32 -14.63
CA PHE A 55 6.37 -0.10 -14.75
C PHE A 55 6.36 -0.57 -16.18
N SER A 56 7.24 -1.49 -16.50
CA SER A 56 7.26 -2.17 -17.79
C SER A 56 7.37 -3.68 -17.60
N LEU A 57 6.72 -4.41 -18.49
CA LEU A 57 6.85 -5.86 -18.59
C LEU A 57 7.26 -6.20 -20.03
N PRO A 58 7.99 -7.28 -20.24
CA PRO A 58 8.21 -7.81 -21.59
C PRO A 58 6.87 -8.05 -22.30
N PRO A 59 6.83 -7.87 -23.64
CA PRO A 59 5.68 -8.20 -24.45
C PRO A 59 5.11 -9.57 -24.11
N GLY A 60 3.78 -9.71 -24.17
CA GLY A 60 3.15 -10.98 -23.85
C GLY A 60 1.66 -10.85 -23.54
N TYR A 61 1.03 -11.97 -23.19
CA TYR A 61 -0.41 -12.06 -23.03
C TYR A 61 -1.00 -11.17 -21.92
N TYR A 62 -0.29 -11.04 -20.79
CA TYR A 62 -0.76 -10.28 -19.63
C TYR A 62 0.08 -9.02 -19.43
N PRO A 63 -0.44 -7.84 -19.80
CA PRO A 63 0.23 -6.55 -19.57
C PRO A 63 0.22 -6.13 -18.10
N VAL A 64 0.87 -5.01 -17.81
CA VAL A 64 0.99 -4.45 -16.45
C VAL A 64 -0.39 -4.27 -15.80
N GLU A 65 -1.34 -3.67 -16.50
CA GLU A 65 -2.68 -3.38 -15.98
C GLU A 65 -3.42 -4.65 -15.57
N THR A 66 -3.29 -5.72 -16.34
CA THR A 66 -3.89 -7.01 -15.97
C THR A 66 -3.34 -7.52 -14.65
N ILE A 67 -2.03 -7.34 -14.40
CA ILE A 67 -1.43 -7.77 -13.13
C ILE A 67 -1.99 -6.95 -11.96
N PHE A 68 -2.08 -5.63 -12.10
CA PHE A 68 -2.66 -4.75 -11.08
C PHE A 68 -4.14 -5.07 -10.81
N LEU A 69 -4.93 -5.30 -11.85
CA LEU A 69 -6.34 -5.72 -11.71
C LEU A 69 -6.46 -7.07 -11.00
N VAL A 70 -5.63 -8.06 -11.36
CA VAL A 70 -5.63 -9.36 -10.67
C VAL A 70 -5.35 -9.18 -9.18
N LEU A 71 -4.34 -8.39 -8.80
CA LEU A 71 -4.00 -8.14 -7.41
C LEU A 71 -5.15 -7.45 -6.66
N ALA A 72 -5.76 -6.44 -7.27
CA ALA A 72 -6.90 -5.74 -6.70
C ALA A 72 -8.11 -6.67 -6.52
N PHE A 73 -8.42 -7.50 -7.51
CA PHE A 73 -9.53 -8.45 -7.43
C PHE A 73 -9.27 -9.56 -6.41
N LEU A 74 -8.04 -10.05 -6.28
CA LEU A 74 -7.66 -10.98 -5.21
C LEU A 74 -7.91 -10.36 -3.81
N ALA A 75 -7.53 -9.09 -3.63
CA ALA A 75 -7.76 -8.38 -2.38
C ALA A 75 -9.26 -8.22 -2.08
N LEU A 76 -10.05 -7.79 -3.06
CA LEU A 76 -11.52 -7.64 -2.93
C LEU A 76 -12.22 -8.97 -2.66
N ALA A 77 -11.78 -10.06 -3.30
CA ALA A 77 -12.30 -11.40 -3.06
C ALA A 77 -11.80 -12.02 -1.75
N ARG A 78 -10.97 -11.30 -0.99
CA ARG A 78 -10.32 -11.80 0.24
C ARG A 78 -9.50 -13.08 0.04
N VAL A 79 -8.93 -13.24 -1.16
CA VAL A 79 -7.99 -14.31 -1.44
C VAL A 79 -6.66 -13.99 -0.76
N GLY A 80 -6.36 -14.67 0.33
CA GLY A 80 -5.32 -14.28 1.29
C GLY A 80 -3.88 -14.40 0.79
N SER A 81 -3.64 -15.06 -0.36
CA SER A 81 -2.31 -15.21 -0.94
C SER A 81 -2.37 -15.47 -2.44
N LEU A 82 -1.28 -15.17 -3.15
CA LEU A 82 -1.17 -15.52 -4.58
C LEU A 82 -1.30 -17.03 -4.80
N GLU A 83 -0.82 -17.85 -3.85
CA GLU A 83 -0.91 -19.30 -3.94
C GLU A 83 -2.36 -19.79 -3.93
N SER A 84 -3.23 -19.11 -3.23
CA SER A 84 -4.65 -19.46 -3.14
C SER A 84 -5.36 -19.34 -4.49
N LEU A 85 -4.81 -18.57 -5.44
CA LEU A 85 -5.32 -18.51 -6.81
C LEU A 85 -5.31 -19.87 -7.52
N ARG A 86 -4.54 -20.85 -7.04
CA ARG A 86 -4.56 -22.23 -7.57
C ARG A 86 -5.88 -22.94 -7.38
N TYR A 87 -6.64 -22.53 -6.39
CA TYR A 87 -7.92 -23.12 -6.04
C TYR A 87 -9.11 -22.41 -6.70
N GLU A 88 -8.81 -21.34 -7.42
CA GLU A 88 -9.80 -20.58 -8.16
C GLU A 88 -9.95 -21.12 -9.59
N ALA A 89 -11.14 -20.96 -10.20
CA ALA A 89 -11.38 -21.36 -11.56
C ALA A 89 -10.77 -20.32 -12.54
N PRO A 90 -9.70 -20.66 -13.29
CA PRO A 90 -8.97 -19.66 -14.08
C PRO A 90 -9.82 -18.96 -15.14
N GLY A 91 -10.76 -19.69 -15.76
CA GLY A 91 -11.67 -19.14 -16.75
C GLY A 91 -12.69 -18.17 -16.17
N GLU A 92 -13.21 -18.45 -14.97
CA GLU A 92 -14.15 -17.56 -14.27
C GLU A 92 -13.47 -16.24 -13.88
N TRP A 93 -12.26 -16.33 -13.36
CA TRP A 93 -11.44 -15.14 -13.10
C TRP A 93 -11.03 -14.41 -14.39
N GLY A 94 -10.88 -15.15 -15.50
CA GLY A 94 -10.65 -14.58 -16.82
C GLY A 94 -11.79 -13.67 -17.25
N LYS A 95 -13.05 -14.07 -17.01
CA LYS A 95 -14.25 -13.26 -17.33
C LYS A 95 -14.20 -11.88 -16.63
N LEU A 96 -13.75 -11.82 -15.36
CA LEU A 96 -13.60 -10.56 -14.64
C LEU A 96 -12.55 -9.63 -15.26
N LEU A 97 -11.60 -10.17 -15.99
CA LEU A 97 -10.52 -9.45 -16.66
C LEU A 97 -10.81 -9.19 -18.16
N GLY A 98 -11.94 -9.65 -18.68
CA GLY A 98 -12.21 -9.66 -20.12
C GLY A 98 -11.25 -10.54 -20.91
N LEU A 99 -10.74 -11.61 -20.32
CA LEU A 99 -9.80 -12.57 -20.88
C LEU A 99 -10.39 -14.00 -20.84
N ASP A 100 -9.76 -14.93 -21.55
CA ASP A 100 -10.15 -16.36 -21.51
C ASP A 100 -9.83 -17.01 -20.16
N ARG A 101 -8.76 -16.60 -19.50
CA ARG A 101 -8.37 -17.04 -18.17
C ARG A 101 -7.44 -16.03 -17.48
N CYS A 102 -7.41 -16.05 -16.17
CA CYS A 102 -6.43 -15.29 -15.40
C CYS A 102 -5.01 -15.89 -15.51
N PRO A 103 -3.96 -15.15 -15.18
CA PRO A 103 -2.60 -15.69 -15.14
C PRO A 103 -2.46 -16.78 -14.07
N GLU A 104 -1.72 -17.82 -14.39
CA GLU A 104 -1.33 -18.84 -13.42
C GLU A 104 -0.41 -18.24 -12.35
N VAL A 105 -0.42 -18.83 -11.15
CA VAL A 105 0.39 -18.38 -10.01
C VAL A 105 1.87 -18.20 -10.37
N LYS A 106 2.45 -19.13 -11.15
CA LYS A 106 3.83 -19.02 -11.61
C LYS A 106 4.03 -17.79 -12.48
N THR A 107 3.18 -17.58 -13.46
CA THR A 107 3.22 -16.42 -14.37
C THR A 107 3.07 -15.11 -13.57
N LEU A 108 2.13 -15.07 -12.63
CA LEU A 108 1.89 -13.90 -11.79
C LEU A 108 3.13 -13.58 -10.92
N ARG A 109 3.73 -14.57 -10.29
CA ARG A 109 4.98 -14.38 -9.53
C ARG A 109 6.14 -13.89 -10.38
N ASP A 110 6.33 -14.46 -11.57
CA ASP A 110 7.44 -14.09 -12.44
C ASP A 110 7.28 -12.63 -12.89
N LYS A 111 6.06 -12.21 -13.24
CA LYS A 111 5.77 -10.80 -13.56
C LYS A 111 5.95 -9.88 -12.36
N LEU A 112 5.49 -10.28 -11.17
CA LEU A 112 5.72 -9.51 -9.95
C LEU A 112 7.20 -9.35 -9.61
N ARG A 113 8.03 -10.36 -9.84
CA ARG A 113 9.49 -10.21 -9.65
C ARG A 113 10.06 -9.13 -10.55
N VAL A 114 9.59 -9.03 -11.79
CA VAL A 114 10.01 -7.96 -12.71
C VAL A 114 9.52 -6.60 -12.20
N LEU A 115 8.23 -6.47 -11.88
CA LEU A 115 7.64 -5.21 -11.41
C LEU A 115 8.24 -4.72 -10.08
N CYS A 116 8.58 -5.64 -9.18
CA CYS A 116 9.19 -5.34 -7.88
C CYS A 116 10.72 -5.32 -7.93
N GLY A 117 11.33 -5.45 -9.10
CA GLY A 117 12.78 -5.49 -9.27
C GLY A 117 13.50 -4.21 -8.84
N SER A 118 12.80 -3.09 -8.82
CA SER A 118 13.27 -1.80 -8.32
C SER A 118 12.38 -1.28 -7.19
N ALA A 119 12.87 -1.34 -5.96
CA ALA A 119 12.18 -0.75 -4.81
C ALA A 119 11.94 0.76 -4.99
N GLN A 120 12.87 1.45 -5.63
CA GLN A 120 12.75 2.88 -5.91
C GLN A 120 11.57 3.20 -6.84
N GLN A 121 11.33 2.39 -7.88
CA GLN A 121 10.19 2.58 -8.78
C GLN A 121 8.86 2.37 -8.05
N VAL A 122 8.77 1.34 -7.22
CA VAL A 122 7.58 1.07 -6.40
C VAL A 122 7.31 2.22 -5.44
N GLN A 123 8.36 2.71 -4.78
CA GLN A 123 8.25 3.85 -3.87
C GLN A 123 7.82 5.12 -4.61
N GLN A 124 8.42 5.43 -5.75
CA GLN A 124 8.07 6.61 -6.55
C GLN A 124 6.61 6.56 -7.02
N TRP A 125 6.15 5.41 -7.48
CA TRP A 125 4.74 5.22 -7.86
C TRP A 125 3.80 5.45 -6.68
N SER A 126 4.11 4.85 -5.52
CA SER A 126 3.36 5.03 -4.29
C SER A 126 3.36 6.50 -3.81
N SER A 127 4.50 7.20 -3.89
CA SER A 127 4.61 8.61 -3.52
C SER A 127 3.77 9.50 -4.44
N THR A 128 3.80 9.24 -5.74
CA THR A 128 3.00 10.01 -6.70
C THR A 128 1.50 9.90 -6.42
N LEU A 129 1.01 8.68 -6.16
CA LEU A 129 -0.39 8.48 -5.80
C LEU A 129 -0.75 9.10 -4.44
N ALA A 130 0.13 8.95 -3.44
CA ALA A 130 -0.08 9.55 -2.12
C ALA A 130 -0.19 11.08 -2.19
N GLN A 131 0.68 11.71 -2.97
CA GLN A 131 0.64 13.16 -3.20
C GLN A 131 -0.68 13.60 -3.85
N GLU A 132 -1.12 12.90 -4.91
CA GLU A 132 -2.39 13.19 -5.58
C GLU A 132 -3.59 13.07 -4.63
N TRP A 133 -3.61 12.07 -3.76
CA TRP A 133 -4.67 11.88 -2.77
C TRP A 133 -4.64 12.97 -1.70
N MET A 134 -3.46 13.33 -1.20
CA MET A 134 -3.30 14.41 -0.22
C MET A 134 -3.64 15.78 -0.82
N GLU A 135 -3.31 16.02 -2.09
CA GLU A 135 -3.67 17.26 -2.80
C GLU A 135 -5.17 17.39 -3.06
N ALA A 136 -5.84 16.26 -3.30
CA ALA A 136 -7.29 16.23 -3.47
C ALA A 136 -8.05 16.56 -2.16
N GLU A 137 -7.48 16.18 -1.00
CA GLU A 137 -8.09 16.38 0.31
C GLU A 137 -7.08 16.93 1.33
N PRO A 138 -6.63 18.19 1.15
CA PRO A 138 -5.53 18.75 1.95
C PRO A 138 -5.88 18.95 3.44
N GLU A 139 -7.15 19.08 3.78
CA GLU A 139 -7.59 19.20 5.18
C GLU A 139 -7.37 17.90 5.95
N THR A 140 -7.65 16.75 5.33
CA THR A 140 -7.45 15.43 5.94
C THR A 140 -5.97 15.05 5.98
N ALA A 141 -5.19 15.52 5.02
CA ALA A 141 -3.75 15.28 4.93
C ALA A 141 -2.91 16.00 6.01
N GLY A 142 -3.48 17.00 6.68
CA GLY A 142 -2.82 17.74 7.76
C GLY A 142 -2.66 16.96 9.06
N THR A 143 -3.42 15.87 9.23
CA THR A 143 -3.39 15.00 10.42
C THR A 143 -3.27 13.54 10.02
N LEU A 144 -2.19 12.90 10.42
CA LEU A 144 -1.77 11.59 9.91
C LEU A 144 -1.63 10.58 11.04
N TYR A 145 -2.28 9.45 10.91
CA TYR A 145 -2.16 8.32 11.82
C TYR A 145 -1.10 7.35 11.32
N VAL A 146 -0.20 6.95 12.21
CA VAL A 146 0.82 5.95 11.91
C VAL A 146 0.65 4.75 12.83
N ASP A 147 0.44 3.59 12.23
CA ASP A 147 0.27 2.32 12.96
C ASP A 147 1.14 1.22 12.35
N GLY A 148 1.69 0.37 13.23
CA GLY A 148 2.52 -0.75 12.86
C GLY A 148 1.73 -2.07 12.85
N HIS A 149 1.73 -2.76 11.71
CA HIS A 149 1.11 -4.09 11.59
C HIS A 149 2.15 -5.16 11.30
N VAL A 150 2.22 -6.17 12.18
CA VAL A 150 3.10 -7.32 12.00
C VAL A 150 2.43 -8.33 11.08
N ARG A 151 3.08 -8.63 9.94
CA ARG A 151 2.64 -9.65 8.98
C ARG A 151 3.48 -10.91 9.10
N VAL A 152 2.87 -11.97 9.60
CA VAL A 152 3.53 -13.27 9.74
C VAL A 152 3.83 -13.88 8.37
N TYR A 153 5.04 -14.39 8.20
CA TYR A 153 5.48 -15.07 7.00
C TYR A 153 5.45 -16.58 7.21
N HIS A 154 4.56 -17.25 6.53
CA HIS A 154 4.41 -18.72 6.59
C HIS A 154 5.24 -19.46 5.53
N GLY A 155 5.92 -18.75 4.64
CA GLY A 155 6.76 -19.33 3.60
C GLY A 155 8.09 -19.86 4.15
N GLN A 156 8.78 -20.68 3.33
CA GLN A 156 10.06 -21.29 3.70
C GLN A 156 11.24 -20.71 2.91
N LEU A 157 10.98 -20.06 1.78
CA LEU A 157 12.03 -19.62 0.85
C LEU A 157 12.77 -18.37 1.32
N THR A 158 12.06 -17.41 1.93
CA THR A 158 12.67 -16.16 2.37
C THR A 158 13.14 -16.28 3.81
N LYS A 159 14.41 -16.00 4.04
CA LYS A 159 15.00 -15.97 5.39
C LYS A 159 14.70 -14.62 6.05
N LEU A 160 13.52 -14.49 6.66
CA LEU A 160 13.20 -13.35 7.49
C LEU A 160 13.64 -13.57 8.94
N PRO A 161 14.01 -12.50 9.66
CA PRO A 161 14.29 -12.60 11.09
C PRO A 161 13.03 -13.01 11.85
N ARG A 162 13.23 -13.71 12.97
CA ARG A 162 12.14 -14.01 13.90
C ARG A 162 11.92 -12.82 14.82
N ARG A 163 10.66 -12.52 15.09
CA ARG A 163 10.25 -11.50 16.04
C ARG A 163 9.06 -11.98 16.85
N TYR A 164 8.88 -11.39 18.00
CA TYR A 164 7.71 -11.67 18.84
C TYR A 164 6.45 -11.07 18.20
N VAL A 165 5.48 -11.92 17.94
CA VAL A 165 4.17 -11.54 17.41
C VAL A 165 3.18 -11.60 18.56
N SER A 166 2.74 -10.46 19.07
CA SER A 166 1.93 -10.35 20.29
C SER A 166 0.61 -11.12 20.20
N ARG A 167 -0.03 -11.11 19.03
CA ARG A 167 -1.30 -11.82 18.77
C ARG A 167 -1.14 -13.34 18.86
N GLU A 168 -0.01 -13.86 18.37
CA GLU A 168 0.30 -15.30 18.36
C GLU A 168 1.04 -15.75 19.63
N ARG A 169 1.58 -14.81 20.41
CA ARG A 169 2.45 -15.04 21.59
C ARG A 169 3.67 -15.91 21.25
N LEU A 170 4.17 -15.84 20.04
CA LEU A 170 5.26 -16.64 19.50
C LEU A 170 6.30 -15.78 18.77
N CYS A 171 7.54 -16.26 18.73
CA CYS A 171 8.58 -15.69 17.88
C CYS A 171 8.49 -16.31 16.48
N LEU A 172 7.90 -15.57 15.54
CA LEU A 172 7.68 -16.00 14.16
C LEU A 172 8.48 -15.16 13.18
N ARG A 173 8.68 -15.69 11.98
CA ARG A 173 9.20 -14.91 10.85
C ARG A 173 8.12 -13.93 10.42
N ALA A 174 8.46 -12.67 10.37
CA ALA A 174 7.47 -11.63 10.03
C ALA A 174 8.16 -10.38 9.46
N THR A 175 7.38 -9.58 8.73
CA THR A 175 7.68 -8.19 8.39
C THR A 175 6.79 -7.28 9.23
N THR A 176 7.16 -6.00 9.33
CA THR A 176 6.28 -4.99 9.90
C THR A 176 5.95 -3.98 8.82
N ASP A 177 4.67 -3.73 8.62
CA ASP A 177 4.15 -2.70 7.72
C ASP A 177 3.69 -1.52 8.58
N TYR A 178 4.30 -0.36 8.39
CA TYR A 178 3.89 0.89 9.01
C TYR A 178 3.01 1.66 8.04
N TRP A 179 1.73 1.72 8.35
CA TRP A 179 0.72 2.41 7.55
C TRP A 179 0.62 3.86 7.96
N VAL A 180 0.59 4.75 7.00
CA VAL A 180 0.31 6.17 7.18
C VAL A 180 -1.04 6.46 6.58
N ASN A 181 -1.98 6.85 7.43
CA ASN A 181 -3.38 7.05 7.09
C ASN A 181 -3.80 8.50 7.36
N ALA A 182 -4.75 8.99 6.57
CA ALA A 182 -5.44 10.24 6.82
C ALA A 182 -6.34 10.18 8.06
N MET A 183 -6.88 11.31 8.46
CA MET A 183 -7.77 11.44 9.62
C MET A 183 -9.08 10.65 9.45
N ASP A 184 -9.57 10.46 8.25
CA ASP A 184 -10.74 9.65 7.91
C ASP A 184 -10.45 8.15 7.76
N GLY A 185 -9.17 7.76 7.87
CA GLY A 185 -8.69 6.37 7.76
C GLY A 185 -8.24 5.97 6.35
N GLN A 186 -8.26 6.88 5.37
CA GLN A 186 -7.73 6.58 4.04
C GLN A 186 -6.22 6.33 4.11
N PRO A 187 -5.71 5.17 3.63
CA PRO A 187 -4.28 4.91 3.61
C PRO A 187 -3.60 5.71 2.50
N PHE A 188 -2.57 6.48 2.85
CA PHE A 188 -1.75 7.19 1.87
C PHE A 188 -0.59 6.33 1.40
N PHE A 189 0.16 5.75 2.32
CA PHE A 189 1.25 4.84 1.96
C PHE A 189 1.61 3.89 3.10
N VAL A 190 2.45 2.92 2.77
CA VAL A 190 2.99 1.94 3.71
C VAL A 190 4.51 1.88 3.59
N VAL A 191 5.17 1.73 4.73
CA VAL A 191 6.61 1.45 4.84
C VAL A 191 6.78 0.06 5.41
N THR A 192 7.37 -0.86 4.63
CA THR A 192 7.56 -2.26 5.04
C THR A 192 8.99 -2.48 5.52
N GLN A 193 9.14 -3.02 6.72
CA GLN A 193 10.42 -3.38 7.33
C GLN A 193 10.56 -4.90 7.48
N ALA A 194 11.62 -5.47 6.89
CA ALA A 194 11.98 -6.88 7.10
C ALA A 194 12.52 -7.11 8.51
N VAL A 195 13.34 -6.17 8.99
CA VAL A 195 13.80 -6.10 10.39
C VAL A 195 13.13 -4.89 11.01
N ASP A 196 12.39 -5.09 12.08
CA ASP A 196 11.70 -4.00 12.76
C ASP A 196 12.67 -3.20 13.63
N PRO A 197 13.03 -1.98 13.24
CA PRO A 197 13.89 -1.11 14.06
C PRO A 197 13.10 -0.39 15.16
N GLY A 198 11.78 -0.60 15.20
CA GLY A 198 10.85 0.12 16.06
C GLY A 198 10.25 1.37 15.41
N LEU A 199 9.02 1.71 15.83
CA LEU A 199 8.23 2.79 15.25
C LEU A 199 8.99 4.14 15.23
N GLN A 200 9.67 4.50 16.31
CA GLN A 200 10.40 5.79 16.38
C GLN A 200 11.50 5.91 15.32
N GLU A 201 12.19 4.82 15.03
CA GLU A 201 13.27 4.82 14.05
C GLU A 201 12.72 4.90 12.63
N VAL A 202 11.63 4.21 12.34
CA VAL A 202 10.94 4.30 11.04
C VAL A 202 10.34 5.69 10.83
N LEU A 203 9.73 6.26 11.88
CA LEU A 203 9.24 7.65 11.83
C LEU A 203 10.38 8.61 11.48
N ARG A 204 11.52 8.50 12.17
CA ARG A 204 12.66 9.40 11.99
C ARG A 204 13.34 9.27 10.64
N ARG A 205 13.55 8.04 10.14
CA ARG A 205 14.34 7.78 8.93
C ARG A 205 13.56 7.78 7.63
N GLU A 206 12.29 7.39 7.68
CA GLU A 206 11.53 7.14 6.46
C GLU A 206 10.24 7.96 6.38
N ILE A 207 9.39 7.90 7.41
CA ILE A 207 8.06 8.50 7.34
C ILE A 207 8.14 10.02 7.39
N VAL A 208 8.79 10.60 8.41
CA VAL A 208 8.88 12.06 8.57
C VAL A 208 9.59 12.74 7.38
N PRO A 209 10.75 12.27 6.91
CA PRO A 209 11.39 12.84 5.73
C PRO A 209 10.47 12.82 4.50
N ARG A 210 9.74 11.74 4.28
CA ARG A 210 8.79 11.60 3.19
C ARG A 210 7.62 12.58 3.34
N LEU A 211 7.00 12.66 4.51
CA LEU A 211 5.87 13.57 4.76
C LEU A 211 6.26 15.05 4.64
N LYS A 212 7.48 15.42 5.00
CA LYS A 212 7.98 16.80 4.82
C LYS A 212 8.01 17.23 3.34
N THR A 213 8.09 16.27 2.42
CA THR A 213 8.08 16.54 0.98
C THR A 213 6.74 16.30 0.32
N GLU A 214 5.93 15.39 0.85
CA GLU A 214 4.71 14.92 0.20
C GLU A 214 3.43 15.60 0.70
N VAL A 215 3.37 16.02 1.98
CA VAL A 215 2.18 16.71 2.53
C VAL A 215 2.01 18.07 1.85
N PRO A 216 0.88 18.33 1.19
CA PRO A 216 0.64 19.60 0.51
C PRO A 216 0.35 20.73 1.49
N ASN A 217 0.41 21.96 1.00
CA ASN A 217 0.00 23.18 1.73
C ASN A 217 0.67 23.38 3.10
N GLN A 218 1.88 22.82 3.30
CA GLN A 218 2.61 23.08 4.52
C GLN A 218 2.90 24.59 4.66
N PRO A 219 2.84 25.12 5.90
CA PRO A 219 3.22 26.51 6.14
C PRO A 219 4.64 26.79 5.67
N SER A 220 4.86 27.98 5.10
CA SER A 220 6.20 28.42 4.74
C SER A 220 7.09 28.55 5.97
N GLN A 221 8.42 28.47 5.78
CA GLN A 221 9.35 28.62 6.88
C GLN A 221 9.19 29.98 7.62
N ALA A 222 8.96 31.05 6.87
CA ALA A 222 8.70 32.37 7.44
C ALA A 222 7.41 32.39 8.33
N ALA A 223 6.35 31.69 7.90
CA ALA A 223 5.13 31.56 8.69
C ALA A 223 5.38 30.74 9.98
N LEU A 224 6.15 29.66 9.87
CA LEU A 224 6.53 28.84 11.04
C LEU A 224 7.37 29.61 12.03
N ASP A 225 8.29 30.48 11.55
CA ASP A 225 9.17 31.29 12.42
C ASP A 225 8.40 32.42 13.11
N SER A 226 7.38 32.98 12.43
CA SER A 226 6.55 34.07 12.97
C SER A 226 5.49 33.57 13.98
N ASN A 227 5.08 32.32 13.91
CA ASN A 227 4.03 31.76 14.74
C ASN A 227 4.47 30.43 15.40
N SER A 228 4.74 30.48 16.69
CA SER A 228 5.19 29.31 17.47
C SER A 228 4.15 28.19 17.60
N ARG A 229 2.87 28.48 17.37
CA ARG A 229 1.78 27.49 17.43
C ARG A 229 1.52 26.79 16.08
N LEU A 230 2.11 27.28 15.01
CA LEU A 230 1.92 26.72 13.66
C LEU A 230 2.83 25.49 13.46
N HIS A 231 2.28 24.44 12.89
CA HIS A 231 2.98 23.19 12.59
C HIS A 231 2.85 22.81 11.11
N ARG A 232 3.79 22.03 10.61
CA ARG A 232 3.76 21.52 9.23
C ARG A 232 2.59 20.56 9.02
N PHE A 233 2.47 19.60 9.94
CA PHE A 233 1.41 18.58 10.02
C PHE A 233 1.42 17.97 11.43
N THR A 234 0.40 17.16 11.70
CA THR A 234 0.26 16.44 12.97
C THR A 234 0.45 14.95 12.74
N LEU A 235 1.27 14.30 13.57
CA LEU A 235 1.44 12.85 13.62
C LEU A 235 0.74 12.28 14.85
N ILE A 236 -0.05 11.24 14.64
CA ILE A 236 -0.73 10.50 15.71
C ILE A 236 -0.24 9.05 15.65
N PHE A 237 0.23 8.52 16.75
CA PHE A 237 0.68 7.13 16.86
C PHE A 237 0.49 6.60 18.26
N ASP A 238 0.55 5.29 18.40
CA ASP A 238 0.38 4.62 19.66
C ASP A 238 1.57 4.81 20.63
N ARG A 239 1.46 4.25 21.84
CA ARG A 239 2.48 4.33 22.88
C ARG A 239 3.84 3.70 22.52
N GLU A 240 3.94 2.89 21.46
CA GLU A 240 5.21 2.34 21.00
C GLU A 240 6.14 3.45 20.47
N GLY A 241 5.55 4.48 19.88
CA GLY A 241 6.25 5.67 19.42
C GLY A 241 6.56 6.69 20.51
N TYR A 242 6.01 6.54 21.73
CA TYR A 242 6.19 7.50 22.81
C TYR A 242 7.64 7.60 23.28
N SER A 243 8.21 8.79 23.16
CA SER A 243 9.52 9.16 23.71
C SER A 243 9.61 10.67 23.85
N PRO A 244 9.86 11.21 25.07
CA PRO A 244 10.03 12.64 25.27
C PRO A 244 11.12 13.24 24.37
N LYS A 245 12.21 12.50 24.14
CA LYS A 245 13.28 12.91 23.22
C LYS A 245 12.78 13.03 21.79
N PHE A 246 12.07 12.03 21.29
CA PHE A 246 11.50 12.05 19.94
C PHE A 246 10.47 13.17 19.77
N MET A 247 9.61 13.39 20.77
CA MET A 247 8.65 14.49 20.75
C MET A 247 9.34 15.86 20.71
N ALA A 248 10.45 16.04 21.44
CA ALA A 248 11.24 17.27 21.40
C ALA A 248 11.90 17.47 20.03
N GLU A 249 12.41 16.39 19.40
CA GLU A 249 12.92 16.43 18.02
C GLU A 249 11.83 16.88 17.04
N MET A 250 10.63 16.30 17.10
CA MET A 250 9.50 16.66 16.23
C MET A 250 9.05 18.11 16.45
N LYS A 251 9.04 18.59 17.71
CA LYS A 251 8.76 20.00 18.02
C LYS A 251 9.77 20.93 17.35
N THR A 252 11.05 20.59 17.34
CA THR A 252 12.10 21.36 16.65
C THR A 252 11.86 21.39 15.15
N GLU A 253 11.39 20.29 14.56
CA GLU A 253 11.02 20.18 13.15
C GLU A 253 9.65 20.83 12.83
N ARG A 254 9.00 21.42 13.81
CA ARG A 254 7.66 22.04 13.67
C ARG A 254 6.60 21.03 13.24
N ILE A 255 6.66 19.82 13.78
CA ILE A 255 5.69 18.74 13.59
C ILE A 255 4.98 18.53 14.91
N ALA A 256 3.66 18.62 14.92
CA ALA A 256 2.86 18.30 16.10
C ALA A 256 2.79 16.78 16.29
N VAL A 257 2.80 16.31 17.53
CA VAL A 257 2.75 14.89 17.86
C VAL A 257 1.69 14.65 18.92
N ILE A 258 0.86 13.64 18.67
CA ILE A 258 -0.14 13.12 19.62
C ILE A 258 0.15 11.65 19.85
N SER A 259 0.32 11.25 21.10
CA SER A 259 0.54 9.84 21.47
C SER A 259 0.06 9.59 22.89
N TYR A 260 -0.22 8.32 23.19
CA TYR A 260 -0.49 7.91 24.57
C TYR A 260 0.79 7.90 25.40
N HIS A 261 0.68 8.38 26.63
CA HIS A 261 1.79 8.31 27.58
C HIS A 261 2.12 6.85 27.91
N LYS A 262 3.39 6.48 27.79
CA LYS A 262 3.84 5.09 27.99
C LYS A 262 3.78 4.63 29.43
N PHE A 263 4.02 5.56 30.35
CA PHE A 263 4.05 5.32 31.78
C PHE A 263 2.98 6.20 32.39
N PRO A 264 1.79 5.66 32.72
CA PRO A 264 0.74 6.43 33.32
C PRO A 264 1.25 7.00 34.66
N GLY A 265 1.26 8.31 34.76
CA GLY A 265 1.46 9.08 35.98
C GLY A 265 0.12 9.45 36.61
N PRO A 266 0.10 10.32 37.64
CA PRO A 266 -1.13 10.92 38.11
C PRO A 266 -1.82 11.65 36.94
N ASP A 267 -3.16 11.65 36.97
CA ASP A 267 -3.96 12.37 35.99
C ASP A 267 -3.58 13.85 35.96
N TRP A 268 -3.53 14.40 34.73
CA TRP A 268 -3.30 15.82 34.54
C TRP A 268 -4.51 16.61 35.06
N ALA A 269 -4.26 17.66 35.82
CA ALA A 269 -5.33 18.52 36.28
C ALA A 269 -6.04 19.17 35.08
N ARG A 270 -7.39 19.27 35.11
CA ARG A 270 -8.17 19.84 34.01
C ARG A 270 -7.75 21.27 33.66
N GLU A 271 -7.26 22.02 34.64
CA GLU A 271 -6.79 23.40 34.51
C GLU A 271 -5.52 23.53 33.68
N GLU A 272 -4.80 22.42 33.47
CA GLU A 272 -3.60 22.37 32.61
C GLU A 272 -3.93 22.27 31.13
N PHE A 273 -5.20 21.97 30.75
CA PHE A 273 -5.69 21.96 29.38
C PHE A 273 -6.23 23.35 29.03
N GLN A 274 -5.45 24.14 28.30
CA GLN A 274 -5.83 25.48 27.81
C GLN A 274 -6.15 25.45 26.31
#